data_12eefe809402e7f63e74f93e099ad48d
#
_entry.id   12eefe809402e7f63e74f93e099ad48d
#
_cell.length_a   1.000
_cell.length_b   1.000
_cell.length_c   1.000
_cell.angle_alpha   90.00
_cell.angle_beta   90.00
_cell.angle_gamma   90.00
#
_symmetry.space_group_name_H-M   'P 1'
#
loop_
_entity.id
_entity.type
_entity.pdbx_description
1 polymer ?
#
loop_
_entity_poly.entity_id
_entity_poly.type
_entity_poly.pdbx_seq_one_letter_code
_entity_poly.pdbx_strand_id
1 'polypeptide(L)'
;VTFTDDTGAEVTVDNPQRVVACMGSFASIWELAGGTLVGASDDAFTLSDYDLKSENVQKVGDFSNPNLESIIALEPDFVIMTSGSGGRGGDSNQADLKAALAASNIPVACFQVTTFADYERMLRTCCDITGRDDLYEQNAQAVSERIKAITAKVPAGEAPTALVLTTFSGGTRVQASSTMTGAMLADLGVKNLADENPSLLKDFSLESIIEMNPDYIFVVPMGNDDAAAMKALEDQTAANPAWSTLDAVQNGRYVTLDPHLFQYKPNERWDQSYQVLFDALYA
;
A
#
# COMPACT_ATOMS: atom_id res chain seq x y z
N VAL A 1 -9.37 3.25 -25.05
CA VAL A 1 -8.18 3.85 -24.43
C VAL A 1 -7.01 2.88 -24.55
N THR A 2 -5.86 3.38 -25.00
CA THR A 2 -4.60 2.60 -25.03
C THR A 2 -3.59 3.26 -24.12
N PHE A 3 -2.94 2.48 -23.26
CA PHE A 3 -1.95 2.95 -22.29
C PHE A 3 -0.88 1.89 -22.04
N THR A 4 0.22 2.27 -21.40
CA THR A 4 1.26 1.33 -20.97
C THR A 4 1.06 1.01 -19.48
N ASP A 5 0.97 -0.26 -19.12
CA ASP A 5 0.88 -0.71 -17.75
C ASP A 5 2.24 -0.70 -17.01
N ASP A 6 2.26 -0.97 -15.71
CA ASP A 6 3.49 -0.94 -14.91
C ASP A 6 4.46 -2.11 -15.20
N THR A 7 4.08 -3.05 -16.06
CA THR A 7 5.00 -4.06 -16.61
C THR A 7 5.65 -3.63 -17.93
N GLY A 8 5.28 -2.45 -18.46
CA GLY A 8 5.70 -1.93 -19.73
C GLY A 8 4.91 -2.50 -20.92
N ALA A 9 3.84 -3.23 -20.68
CA ALA A 9 2.96 -3.76 -21.71
C ALA A 9 1.96 -2.71 -22.20
N GLU A 10 1.74 -2.64 -23.51
CA GLU A 10 0.66 -1.84 -24.08
C GLU A 10 -0.67 -2.59 -23.89
N VAL A 11 -1.64 -1.91 -23.31
CA VAL A 11 -2.98 -2.44 -23.03
C VAL A 11 -4.01 -1.54 -23.70
N THR A 12 -4.93 -2.16 -24.46
CA THR A 12 -6.05 -1.45 -25.08
C THR A 12 -7.36 -1.95 -24.47
N VAL A 13 -8.16 -1.04 -23.97
CA VAL A 13 -9.47 -1.30 -23.35
C VAL A 13 -10.51 -0.38 -24.00
N ASP A 14 -11.67 -0.95 -24.36
CA ASP A 14 -12.75 -0.20 -24.99
C ASP A 14 -14.03 -0.33 -24.20
N ASN A 15 -14.33 0.69 -23.39
CA ASN A 15 -15.54 0.82 -22.58
C ASN A 15 -15.93 -0.49 -21.85
N PRO A 16 -15.10 -0.99 -20.93
CA PRO A 16 -15.29 -2.28 -20.30
C PRO A 16 -16.53 -2.27 -19.41
N GLN A 17 -17.32 -3.35 -19.48
CA GLN A 17 -18.57 -3.50 -18.72
C GLN A 17 -18.49 -4.59 -17.66
N ARG A 18 -17.51 -5.50 -17.78
CA ARG A 18 -17.36 -6.67 -16.92
C ARG A 18 -15.93 -6.72 -16.37
N VAL A 19 -15.67 -5.87 -15.39
CA VAL A 19 -14.32 -5.70 -14.83
C VAL A 19 -14.12 -6.58 -13.61
N VAL A 20 -12.96 -7.23 -13.55
CA VAL A 20 -12.49 -7.97 -12.38
C VAL A 20 -11.23 -7.31 -11.86
N ALA A 21 -11.16 -7.07 -10.55
CA ALA A 21 -9.98 -6.54 -9.87
C ALA A 21 -9.40 -7.59 -8.90
N CYS A 22 -8.15 -8.00 -9.13
CA CYS A 22 -7.47 -9.05 -8.35
C CYS A 22 -6.73 -8.50 -7.11
N MET A 23 -7.11 -7.33 -6.61
CA MET A 23 -6.63 -6.71 -5.38
C MET A 23 -7.70 -5.74 -4.85
N GLY A 24 -8.03 -5.82 -3.56
CA GLY A 24 -9.11 -5.02 -2.98
C GLY A 24 -8.92 -3.52 -3.12
N SER A 25 -7.69 -3.02 -2.91
CA SER A 25 -7.38 -1.61 -3.13
C SER A 25 -7.58 -1.16 -4.58
N PHE A 26 -7.32 -2.03 -5.56
CA PHE A 26 -7.52 -1.74 -6.97
C PHE A 26 -8.98 -1.80 -7.38
N ALA A 27 -9.76 -2.68 -6.73
CA ALA A 27 -11.21 -2.69 -6.84
C ALA A 27 -11.79 -1.34 -6.42
N SER A 28 -11.36 -0.82 -5.27
CA SER A 28 -11.73 0.51 -4.79
C SER A 28 -11.28 1.63 -5.73
N ILE A 29 -10.06 1.60 -6.26
CA ILE A 29 -9.57 2.62 -7.22
C ILE A 29 -10.42 2.61 -8.50
N TRP A 30 -10.80 1.44 -9.01
CA TRP A 30 -11.66 1.35 -10.19
C TRP A 30 -13.04 1.98 -9.94
N GLU A 31 -13.63 1.74 -8.77
CA GLU A 31 -14.91 2.37 -8.40
C GLU A 31 -14.77 3.88 -8.12
N LEU A 32 -13.65 4.31 -7.53
CA LEU A 32 -13.35 5.75 -7.37
C LEU A 32 -13.22 6.47 -8.71
N ALA A 33 -12.86 5.74 -9.77
CA ALA A 33 -12.87 6.24 -11.15
C ALA A 33 -14.25 6.14 -11.83
N GLY A 34 -15.30 5.70 -11.12
CA GLY A 34 -16.65 5.57 -11.65
C GLY A 34 -16.91 4.26 -12.40
N GLY A 35 -16.01 3.29 -12.32
CA GLY A 35 -16.19 1.97 -12.89
C GLY A 35 -17.07 1.06 -12.03
N THR A 36 -17.54 -0.05 -12.62
CA THR A 36 -18.27 -1.09 -11.90
C THR A 36 -17.55 -2.42 -12.01
N LEU A 37 -17.77 -3.31 -11.03
CA LEU A 37 -17.10 -4.60 -10.91
C LEU A 37 -18.08 -5.76 -11.01
N VAL A 38 -17.64 -6.86 -11.61
CA VAL A 38 -18.32 -8.15 -11.55
C VAL A 38 -17.59 -9.15 -10.64
N GLY A 39 -16.30 -8.91 -10.36
CA GLY A 39 -15.50 -9.72 -9.46
C GLY A 39 -14.36 -8.95 -8.79
N ALA A 40 -14.02 -9.36 -7.57
CA ALA A 40 -12.90 -8.81 -6.81
C ALA A 40 -12.26 -9.88 -5.93
N SER A 41 -10.99 -9.67 -5.54
CA SER A 41 -10.29 -10.52 -4.58
C SER A 41 -10.91 -10.45 -3.18
N ASP A 42 -10.64 -11.47 -2.35
CA ASP A 42 -11.29 -11.66 -1.05
C ASP A 42 -11.05 -10.48 -0.09
N ASP A 43 -9.90 -9.81 -0.16
CA ASP A 43 -9.55 -8.65 0.65
C ASP A 43 -10.46 -7.44 0.39
N ALA A 44 -11.05 -7.33 -0.80
CA ALA A 44 -12.04 -6.28 -1.10
C ALA A 44 -13.31 -6.37 -0.24
N PHE A 45 -13.60 -7.54 0.34
CA PHE A 45 -14.80 -7.79 1.14
C PHE A 45 -14.51 -7.89 2.64
N THR A 46 -13.26 -8.08 3.01
CA THR A 46 -12.84 -8.24 4.42
C THR A 46 -12.32 -6.96 5.04
N LEU A 47 -11.81 -6.05 4.22
CA LEU A 47 -11.32 -4.75 4.67
C LEU A 47 -12.43 -3.71 4.49
N SER A 48 -12.87 -3.14 5.61
CA SER A 48 -13.96 -2.14 5.63
C SER A 48 -13.64 -0.85 4.86
N ASP A 49 -12.36 -0.62 4.55
CA ASP A 49 -11.90 0.56 3.80
C ASP A 49 -12.30 0.54 2.32
N TYR A 50 -12.54 -0.65 1.79
CA TYR A 50 -12.89 -0.84 0.38
C TYR A 50 -14.39 -1.06 0.21
N ASP A 51 -15.20 -0.18 0.80
CA ASP A 51 -16.67 -0.22 0.72
C ASP A 51 -17.15 -0.18 -0.75
N LEU A 52 -17.15 -1.36 -1.39
CA LEU A 52 -17.53 -1.52 -2.80
C LEU A 52 -18.97 -1.08 -3.03
N LYS A 53 -19.19 -0.31 -4.08
CA LYS A 53 -20.51 0.21 -4.49
C LYS A 53 -21.19 -0.66 -5.52
N SER A 54 -20.42 -1.48 -6.25
CA SER A 54 -20.95 -2.43 -7.25
C SER A 54 -21.77 -3.51 -6.57
N GLU A 55 -22.90 -3.84 -7.17
CA GLU A 55 -23.79 -4.89 -6.68
C GLU A 55 -23.39 -6.28 -7.23
N ASN A 56 -23.59 -7.32 -6.42
CA ASN A 56 -23.38 -8.73 -6.81
C ASN A 56 -21.94 -9.07 -7.25
N VAL A 57 -20.94 -8.36 -6.73
CA VAL A 57 -19.53 -8.64 -7.01
C VAL A 57 -19.16 -10.02 -6.46
N GLN A 58 -18.59 -10.88 -7.31
CA GLN A 58 -18.19 -12.23 -6.93
C GLN A 58 -16.75 -12.26 -6.43
N LYS A 59 -16.47 -13.15 -5.49
CA LYS A 59 -15.11 -13.40 -5.00
C LYS A 59 -14.31 -14.21 -6.02
N VAL A 60 -13.09 -13.77 -6.31
CA VAL A 60 -12.18 -14.46 -7.25
C VAL A 60 -10.93 -15.03 -6.56
N GLY A 61 -10.97 -15.18 -5.23
CA GLY A 61 -9.90 -15.75 -4.43
C GLY A 61 -8.99 -14.70 -3.77
N ASP A 62 -7.97 -15.18 -3.07
CA ASP A 62 -7.00 -14.34 -2.38
C ASP A 62 -6.17 -13.53 -3.37
N PHE A 63 -5.83 -12.27 -3.03
CA PHE A 63 -5.06 -11.37 -3.90
C PHE A 63 -3.67 -11.92 -4.25
N SER A 64 -3.07 -12.74 -3.38
CA SER A 64 -1.78 -13.39 -3.64
C SER A 64 -1.90 -14.60 -4.58
N ASN A 65 -3.10 -15.14 -4.75
CA ASN A 65 -3.38 -16.30 -5.59
C ASN A 65 -4.82 -16.26 -6.14
N PRO A 66 -5.14 -15.31 -7.04
CA PRO A 66 -6.46 -15.22 -7.64
C PRO A 66 -6.82 -16.49 -8.43
N ASN A 67 -8.07 -16.89 -8.41
CA ASN A 67 -8.54 -18.11 -9.04
C ASN A 67 -8.92 -17.88 -10.51
N LEU A 68 -8.13 -18.42 -11.43
CA LEU A 68 -8.34 -18.26 -12.87
C LEU A 68 -9.74 -18.74 -13.33
N GLU A 69 -10.22 -19.87 -12.84
CA GLU A 69 -11.52 -20.43 -13.26
C GLU A 69 -12.67 -19.52 -12.81
N SER A 70 -12.59 -18.99 -11.59
CA SER A 70 -13.56 -18.03 -11.07
C SER A 70 -13.56 -16.73 -11.88
N ILE A 71 -12.39 -16.24 -12.30
CA ILE A 71 -12.27 -15.05 -13.14
C ILE A 71 -12.90 -15.31 -14.51
N ILE A 72 -12.51 -16.40 -15.20
CA ILE A 72 -13.02 -16.73 -16.54
C ILE A 72 -14.54 -16.97 -16.52
N ALA A 73 -15.08 -17.59 -15.46
CA ALA A 73 -16.51 -17.83 -15.31
C ALA A 73 -17.34 -16.53 -15.24
N LEU A 74 -16.71 -15.41 -14.90
CA LEU A 74 -17.35 -14.09 -14.92
C LEU A 74 -17.35 -13.44 -16.30
N GLU A 75 -16.74 -14.07 -17.31
CA GLU A 75 -16.62 -13.54 -18.68
C GLU A 75 -16.17 -12.06 -18.71
N PRO A 76 -15.02 -11.72 -18.05
CA PRO A 76 -14.59 -10.33 -17.98
C PRO A 76 -14.11 -9.82 -19.34
N ASP A 77 -14.34 -8.54 -19.59
CA ASP A 77 -13.79 -7.80 -20.72
C ASP A 77 -12.58 -6.93 -20.34
N PHE A 78 -12.27 -6.86 -19.04
CA PHE A 78 -11.04 -6.24 -18.52
C PHE A 78 -10.68 -6.80 -17.13
N VAL A 79 -9.40 -7.06 -16.89
CA VAL A 79 -8.89 -7.53 -15.60
C VAL A 79 -7.77 -6.61 -15.11
N ILE A 80 -7.88 -6.18 -13.84
CA ILE A 80 -6.90 -5.34 -13.16
C ILE A 80 -6.13 -6.20 -12.15
N MET A 81 -4.80 -6.22 -12.25
CA MET A 81 -3.91 -7.03 -11.42
C MET A 81 -2.80 -6.19 -10.81
N THR A 82 -2.11 -6.71 -9.80
CA THR A 82 -0.86 -6.11 -9.32
C THR A 82 0.34 -6.62 -10.12
N SER A 83 1.31 -5.72 -10.41
CA SER A 83 2.61 -6.08 -10.95
C SER A 83 3.66 -6.29 -9.85
N GLY A 84 3.32 -5.92 -8.61
CA GLY A 84 4.22 -6.00 -7.48
C GLY A 84 4.36 -7.43 -6.93
N SER A 85 5.59 -7.78 -6.57
CA SER A 85 5.87 -8.97 -5.79
C SER A 85 5.27 -8.81 -4.38
N GLY A 86 4.12 -9.37 -4.16
CA GLY A 86 3.55 -9.50 -2.83
C GLY A 86 4.37 -10.49 -1.99
N GLY A 87 5.58 -10.14 -1.63
CA GLY A 87 6.51 -10.68 -0.63
C GLY A 87 6.47 -12.15 -0.18
N ARG A 88 5.74 -13.04 -0.85
CA ARG A 88 5.66 -14.48 -0.57
C ARG A 88 5.28 -15.29 -1.82
N GLY A 89 6.18 -15.37 -2.81
CA GLY A 89 5.98 -16.31 -3.94
C GLY A 89 4.85 -15.98 -4.90
N GLY A 90 4.27 -14.78 -4.82
CA GLY A 90 3.15 -14.37 -5.67
C GLY A 90 3.53 -13.99 -7.11
N ASP A 91 4.81 -13.81 -7.40
CA ASP A 91 5.23 -13.34 -8.73
C ASP A 91 4.97 -14.35 -9.84
N SER A 92 5.23 -15.64 -9.58
CA SER A 92 5.04 -16.69 -10.57
C SER A 92 3.57 -16.93 -10.89
N ASN A 93 2.71 -16.97 -9.89
CA ASN A 93 1.28 -17.25 -10.07
C ASN A 93 0.57 -16.11 -10.81
N GLN A 94 0.94 -14.86 -10.58
CA GLN A 94 0.33 -13.72 -11.28
C GLN A 94 0.81 -13.61 -12.73
N ALA A 95 2.06 -13.93 -13.02
CA ALA A 95 2.56 -13.98 -14.39
C ALA A 95 1.86 -15.08 -15.21
N ASP A 96 1.68 -16.27 -14.63
CA ASP A 96 0.97 -17.38 -15.26
C ASP A 96 -0.52 -17.03 -15.45
N LEU A 97 -1.14 -16.39 -14.48
CA LEU A 97 -2.53 -15.91 -14.57
C LEU A 97 -2.68 -14.86 -15.69
N LYS A 98 -1.78 -13.87 -15.78
CA LYS A 98 -1.76 -12.89 -16.87
C LYS A 98 -1.64 -13.55 -18.22
N ALA A 99 -0.75 -14.54 -18.37
CA ALA A 99 -0.56 -15.28 -19.63
C ALA A 99 -1.81 -16.09 -20.02
N ALA A 100 -2.47 -16.72 -19.06
CA ALA A 100 -3.69 -17.49 -19.30
C ALA A 100 -4.88 -16.62 -19.72
N LEU A 101 -5.04 -15.45 -19.08
CA LEU A 101 -6.07 -14.47 -19.44
C LEU A 101 -5.80 -13.88 -20.83
N ALA A 102 -4.55 -13.54 -21.15
CA ALA A 102 -4.16 -13.05 -22.47
C ALA A 102 -4.42 -14.10 -23.56
N ALA A 103 -4.18 -15.39 -23.30
CA ALA A 103 -4.50 -16.48 -24.22
C ALA A 103 -6.00 -16.62 -24.49
N SER A 104 -6.83 -16.12 -23.57
CA SER A 104 -8.29 -16.05 -23.71
C SER A 104 -8.78 -14.74 -24.34
N ASN A 105 -7.86 -13.90 -24.85
CA ASN A 105 -8.11 -12.56 -25.40
C ASN A 105 -8.78 -11.59 -24.41
N ILE A 106 -8.53 -11.75 -23.12
CA ILE A 106 -9.01 -10.86 -22.08
C ILE A 106 -7.93 -9.80 -21.83
N PRO A 107 -8.20 -8.50 -22.01
CA PRO A 107 -7.27 -7.43 -21.68
C PRO A 107 -6.93 -7.45 -20.19
N VAL A 108 -5.63 -7.38 -19.87
CA VAL A 108 -5.13 -7.34 -18.49
C VAL A 108 -4.19 -6.16 -18.33
N ALA A 109 -4.44 -5.34 -17.31
CA ALA A 109 -3.50 -4.29 -16.88
C ALA A 109 -2.94 -4.62 -15.50
N CYS A 110 -1.62 -4.47 -15.35
CA CYS A 110 -0.92 -4.67 -14.10
C CYS A 110 -0.43 -3.32 -13.56
N PHE A 111 -0.79 -3.01 -12.32
CA PHE A 111 -0.37 -1.78 -11.65
C PHE A 111 0.47 -2.09 -10.42
N GLN A 112 1.31 -1.13 -10.04
CA GLN A 112 2.02 -1.12 -8.77
C GLN A 112 1.75 0.20 -8.07
N VAL A 113 1.18 0.13 -6.87
CA VAL A 113 0.91 1.30 -6.05
C VAL A 113 1.69 1.19 -4.75
N THR A 114 2.71 2.00 -4.61
CA THR A 114 3.55 2.11 -3.41
C THR A 114 3.54 3.54 -2.87
N THR A 115 3.47 4.54 -3.74
CA THR A 115 3.45 5.95 -3.40
C THR A 115 2.14 6.61 -3.82
N PHE A 116 1.91 7.84 -3.34
CA PHE A 116 0.77 8.63 -3.80
C PHE A 116 0.81 8.87 -5.31
N ALA A 117 1.99 9.11 -5.88
CA ALA A 117 2.15 9.30 -7.32
C ALA A 117 1.74 8.05 -8.13
N ASP A 118 1.98 6.85 -7.60
CA ASP A 118 1.52 5.61 -8.23
C ASP A 118 -0.01 5.49 -8.20
N TYR A 119 -0.62 5.83 -7.06
CA TYR A 119 -2.08 5.90 -6.93
C TYR A 119 -2.68 6.90 -7.92
N GLU A 120 -2.14 8.11 -7.97
CA GLU A 120 -2.57 9.18 -8.87
C GLU A 120 -2.50 8.74 -10.34
N ARG A 121 -1.40 8.08 -10.74
CA ARG A 121 -1.22 7.54 -12.08
C ARG A 121 -2.25 6.45 -12.41
N MET A 122 -2.45 5.48 -11.50
CA MET A 122 -3.44 4.42 -11.70
C MET A 122 -4.86 4.99 -11.80
N LEU A 123 -5.24 5.89 -10.88
CA LEU A 123 -6.56 6.51 -10.90
C LEU A 123 -6.76 7.33 -12.18
N ARG A 124 -5.72 8.05 -12.66
CA ARG A 124 -5.78 8.77 -13.96
C ARG A 124 -6.11 7.80 -15.10
N THR A 125 -5.40 6.69 -15.19
CA THR A 125 -5.65 5.66 -16.20
C THR A 125 -7.07 5.12 -16.13
N CYS A 126 -7.54 4.82 -14.92
CA CYS A 126 -8.92 4.34 -14.72
C CYS A 126 -9.96 5.41 -15.12
N CYS A 127 -9.73 6.68 -14.77
CA CYS A 127 -10.61 7.77 -15.16
C CYS A 127 -10.60 8.04 -16.68
N ASP A 128 -9.47 7.85 -17.36
CA ASP A 128 -9.39 7.92 -18.82
C ASP A 128 -10.24 6.84 -19.49
N ILE A 129 -10.26 5.62 -18.90
CA ILE A 129 -11.08 4.50 -19.40
C ILE A 129 -12.57 4.78 -19.19
N THR A 130 -12.95 5.30 -18.02
CA THR A 130 -14.36 5.56 -17.67
C THR A 130 -14.89 6.89 -18.21
N GLY A 131 -14.01 7.79 -18.68
CA GLY A 131 -14.37 9.13 -19.12
C GLY A 131 -14.74 10.08 -17.99
N ARG A 132 -14.24 9.87 -16.76
CA ARG A 132 -14.65 10.59 -15.54
C ARG A 132 -13.53 11.49 -14.99
N ASP A 133 -13.20 12.56 -15.71
CA ASP A 133 -12.23 13.58 -15.28
C ASP A 133 -12.60 14.22 -13.94
N ASP A 134 -13.90 14.42 -13.70
CA ASP A 134 -14.42 14.96 -12.45
C ASP A 134 -14.03 14.12 -11.23
N LEU A 135 -14.02 12.79 -11.36
CA LEU A 135 -13.61 11.89 -10.29
C LEU A 135 -12.08 11.88 -10.08
N TYR A 136 -11.32 12.10 -11.14
CA TYR A 136 -9.87 12.31 -10.98
C TYR A 136 -9.58 13.61 -10.22
N GLU A 137 -10.26 14.71 -10.57
CA GLU A 137 -10.13 15.97 -9.83
C GLU A 137 -10.48 15.79 -8.35
N GLN A 138 -11.57 15.10 -8.06
CA GLN A 138 -12.04 14.86 -6.69
C GLN A 138 -11.11 13.94 -5.89
N ASN A 139 -10.72 12.79 -6.46
CA ASN A 139 -10.10 11.69 -5.72
C ASN A 139 -8.57 11.67 -5.82
N ALA A 140 -7.95 12.45 -6.73
CA ALA A 140 -6.51 12.59 -6.83
C ALA A 140 -6.04 14.04 -6.69
N GLN A 141 -6.49 14.98 -7.53
CA GLN A 141 -5.96 16.35 -7.50
C GLN A 141 -6.24 17.04 -6.17
N ALA A 142 -7.47 16.95 -5.65
CA ALA A 142 -7.82 17.52 -4.35
C ALA A 142 -7.01 16.88 -3.21
N VAL A 143 -6.70 15.59 -3.28
CA VAL A 143 -5.82 14.88 -2.32
C VAL A 143 -4.39 15.41 -2.44
N SER A 144 -3.87 15.53 -3.67
CA SER A 144 -2.54 16.10 -3.95
C SER A 144 -2.35 17.49 -3.36
N GLU A 145 -3.35 18.37 -3.52
CA GLU A 145 -3.29 19.72 -2.94
C GLU A 145 -3.27 19.70 -1.40
N ARG A 146 -4.02 18.80 -0.77
CA ARG A 146 -3.97 18.65 0.71
C ARG A 146 -2.62 18.11 1.17
N ILE A 147 -2.03 17.13 0.47
CA ILE A 147 -0.68 16.62 0.76
C ILE A 147 0.36 17.75 0.62
N LYS A 148 0.33 18.52 -0.47
CA LYS A 148 1.22 19.68 -0.65
C LYS A 148 1.09 20.70 0.46
N ALA A 149 -0.14 20.96 0.93
CA ALA A 149 -0.39 21.88 2.04
C ALA A 149 0.17 21.37 3.37
N ILE A 150 0.21 20.05 3.58
CA ILE A 150 0.82 19.42 4.76
C ILE A 150 2.35 19.50 4.65
N THR A 151 2.94 19.04 3.54
CA THR A 151 4.39 19.01 3.36
C THR A 151 5.02 20.40 3.36
N ALA A 152 4.30 21.42 2.89
CA ALA A 152 4.75 22.81 2.94
C ALA A 152 4.91 23.38 4.37
N LYS A 153 4.35 22.72 5.38
CA LYS A 153 4.47 23.10 6.79
C LYS A 153 5.65 22.44 7.50
N VAL A 154 6.39 21.56 6.83
CA VAL A 154 7.56 20.89 7.42
C VAL A 154 8.57 21.97 7.85
N PRO A 155 8.98 21.99 9.14
CA PRO A 155 9.91 22.99 9.62
C PRO A 155 11.27 22.91 8.93
N ALA A 156 11.86 24.06 8.65
CA ALA A 156 13.27 24.10 8.25
C ALA A 156 14.17 23.78 9.47
N GLY A 157 15.09 22.84 9.30
CA GLY A 157 15.99 22.45 10.39
C GLY A 157 16.70 21.14 10.09
N GLU A 158 17.27 20.55 11.13
CA GLU A 158 17.86 19.21 11.04
C GLU A 158 16.75 18.15 10.87
N ALA A 159 16.94 17.26 9.92
CA ALA A 159 16.00 16.20 9.65
C ALA A 159 15.94 15.20 10.83
N PRO A 160 14.75 14.92 11.40
CA PRO A 160 14.64 13.89 12.41
C PRO A 160 14.96 12.52 11.80
N THR A 161 15.56 11.64 12.61
CA THR A 161 15.86 10.27 12.22
C THR A 161 14.73 9.33 12.63
N ALA A 162 14.43 8.33 11.80
CA ALA A 162 13.43 7.34 12.13
C ALA A 162 13.77 5.95 11.64
N LEU A 163 13.08 4.96 12.22
CA LEU A 163 12.92 3.63 11.69
C LEU A 163 11.44 3.31 11.52
N VAL A 164 11.12 2.57 10.48
CA VAL A 164 9.79 2.02 10.24
C VAL A 164 9.84 0.51 10.41
N LEU A 165 9.00 -0.02 11.28
CA LEU A 165 8.87 -1.44 11.57
C LEU A 165 7.52 -1.93 11.08
N THR A 166 7.49 -3.05 10.35
CA THR A 166 6.27 -3.80 10.13
C THR A 166 6.32 -5.06 10.97
N THR A 167 5.36 -5.23 11.86
CA THR A 167 5.28 -6.38 12.76
C THR A 167 4.10 -7.28 12.39
N PHE A 168 4.28 -8.58 12.52
CA PHE A 168 3.30 -9.61 12.24
C PHE A 168 3.52 -10.80 13.21
N SER A 169 2.58 -11.73 13.28
CA SER A 169 2.67 -12.87 14.23
C SER A 169 3.95 -13.71 14.13
N GLY A 170 4.63 -13.67 12.98
CA GLY A 170 5.89 -14.40 12.74
C GLY A 170 7.16 -13.60 12.96
N GLY A 171 7.08 -12.31 13.36
CA GLY A 171 8.25 -11.45 13.61
C GLY A 171 8.08 -10.01 13.17
N THR A 172 9.20 -9.32 13.07
CA THR A 172 9.27 -7.89 12.70
C THR A 172 10.24 -7.69 11.56
N ARG A 173 9.95 -6.75 10.67
CA ARG A 173 10.82 -6.32 9.58
C ARG A 173 11.02 -4.82 9.63
N VAL A 174 12.22 -4.37 9.29
CA VAL A 174 12.53 -2.96 9.08
C VAL A 174 12.22 -2.59 7.63
N GLN A 175 11.67 -1.41 7.43
CA GLN A 175 11.23 -0.90 6.11
C GLN A 175 12.14 0.24 5.63
N ALA A 176 12.49 0.21 4.35
CA ALA A 176 13.23 1.28 3.68
C ALA A 176 12.33 2.46 3.29
N SER A 177 12.94 3.58 2.90
CA SER A 177 12.21 4.74 2.33
C SER A 177 11.52 4.44 0.99
N SER A 178 11.84 3.34 0.33
CA SER A 178 11.13 2.88 -0.87
C SER A 178 9.78 2.22 -0.61
N THR A 179 9.41 2.00 0.67
CA THR A 179 8.10 1.47 1.06
C THR A 179 7.08 2.60 1.24
N MET A 180 5.79 2.27 1.32
CA MET A 180 4.73 3.26 1.41
C MET A 180 4.91 4.24 2.57
N THR A 181 5.04 3.76 3.79
CA THR A 181 5.26 4.62 4.98
C THR A 181 6.61 5.33 4.92
N GLY A 182 7.66 4.63 4.47
CA GLY A 182 9.00 5.20 4.32
C GLY A 182 9.03 6.37 3.32
N ALA A 183 8.33 6.25 2.20
CA ALA A 183 8.24 7.32 1.19
C ALA A 183 7.52 8.56 1.73
N MET A 184 6.40 8.40 2.45
CA MET A 184 5.70 9.50 3.09
C MET A 184 6.56 10.22 4.14
N LEU A 185 7.32 9.47 4.93
CA LEU A 185 8.26 10.05 5.90
C LEU A 185 9.39 10.83 5.20
N ALA A 186 9.91 10.33 4.08
CA ALA A 186 10.91 11.05 3.29
C ALA A 186 10.36 12.37 2.74
N ASP A 187 9.12 12.39 2.24
CA ASP A 187 8.44 13.62 1.80
C ASP A 187 8.22 14.62 2.95
N LEU A 188 8.11 14.13 4.19
CA LEU A 188 8.02 14.93 5.40
C LEU A 188 9.41 15.30 5.99
N GLY A 189 10.49 15.07 5.25
CA GLY A 189 11.84 15.47 5.63
C GLY A 189 12.50 14.57 6.68
N VAL A 190 12.05 13.35 6.86
CA VAL A 190 12.60 12.38 7.83
C VAL A 190 13.69 11.54 7.17
N LYS A 191 14.80 11.34 7.89
CA LYS A 191 15.87 10.43 7.47
C LYS A 191 15.60 9.03 8.02
N ASN A 192 15.33 8.07 7.12
CA ASN A 192 15.20 6.66 7.49
C ASN A 192 16.59 6.03 7.66
N LEU A 193 16.93 5.62 8.89
CA LEU A 193 18.24 5.02 9.20
C LEU A 193 18.46 3.65 8.54
N ALA A 194 17.40 2.97 8.13
CA ALA A 194 17.50 1.68 7.45
C ALA A 194 18.14 1.81 6.06
N ASP A 195 18.02 2.95 5.39
CA ASP A 195 18.58 3.16 4.05
C ASP A 195 20.12 3.13 4.05
N GLU A 196 20.73 3.56 5.16
CA GLU A 196 22.18 3.52 5.36
C GLU A 196 22.66 2.20 5.99
N ASN A 197 21.73 1.34 6.42
CA ASN A 197 21.98 0.08 7.12
C ASN A 197 21.27 -1.11 6.44
N PRO A 198 21.70 -1.52 5.24
CA PRO A 198 20.99 -2.55 4.45
C PRO A 198 20.89 -3.91 5.14
N SER A 199 21.74 -4.20 6.13
CA SER A 199 21.65 -5.42 6.93
C SER A 199 20.35 -5.51 7.74
N LEU A 200 19.85 -4.37 8.24
CA LEU A 200 18.58 -4.31 8.95
C LEU A 200 17.36 -4.63 8.08
N LEU A 201 17.45 -4.37 6.78
CA LEU A 201 16.38 -4.69 5.83
C LEU A 201 16.27 -6.20 5.57
N LYS A 202 17.33 -6.95 5.88
CA LYS A 202 17.38 -8.41 5.76
C LYS A 202 17.03 -9.10 7.05
N ASP A 203 17.60 -8.63 8.17
CA ASP A 203 17.47 -9.25 9.47
C ASP A 203 17.20 -8.18 10.54
N PHE A 204 16.10 -8.36 11.28
CA PHE A 204 15.76 -7.49 12.40
C PHE A 204 16.77 -7.68 13.54
N SER A 205 17.46 -6.61 13.92
CA SER A 205 18.48 -6.61 14.98
C SER A 205 18.18 -5.52 16.01
N LEU A 206 17.80 -5.91 17.21
CA LEU A 206 17.60 -5.00 18.34
C LEU A 206 18.88 -4.24 18.70
N GLU A 207 20.02 -4.93 18.69
CA GLU A 207 21.31 -4.32 19.04
C GLU A 207 21.67 -3.20 18.07
N SER A 208 21.48 -3.42 16.77
CA SER A 208 21.73 -2.39 15.75
C SER A 208 20.77 -1.20 15.91
N ILE A 209 19.51 -1.44 16.25
CA ILE A 209 18.53 -0.37 16.48
C ILE A 209 18.90 0.45 17.72
N ILE A 210 19.33 -0.21 18.80
CA ILE A 210 19.77 0.45 20.04
C ILE A 210 21.02 1.28 19.79
N GLU A 211 21.98 0.77 19.01
CA GLU A 211 23.20 1.51 18.67
C GLU A 211 22.91 2.76 17.84
N MET A 212 21.97 2.67 16.90
CA MET A 212 21.58 3.81 16.06
C MET A 212 20.75 4.85 16.79
N ASN A 213 20.02 4.47 17.84
CA ASN A 213 19.18 5.33 18.67
C ASN A 213 18.35 6.36 17.85
N PRO A 214 17.37 5.90 17.03
CA PRO A 214 16.56 6.81 16.23
C PRO A 214 15.72 7.77 17.07
N ASP A 215 15.43 8.96 16.53
CA ASP A 215 14.52 9.93 17.18
C ASP A 215 13.09 9.42 17.25
N TYR A 216 12.65 8.66 16.22
CA TYR A 216 11.31 8.08 16.10
C TYR A 216 11.36 6.61 15.69
N ILE A 217 10.42 5.85 16.21
CA ILE A 217 10.12 4.49 15.72
C ILE A 217 8.65 4.42 15.38
N PHE A 218 8.34 4.19 14.12
CA PHE A 218 6.98 3.97 13.64
C PHE A 218 6.74 2.48 13.46
N VAL A 219 5.64 1.97 13.98
CA VAL A 219 5.28 0.56 13.91
C VAL A 219 3.96 0.39 13.20
N VAL A 220 3.96 -0.43 12.16
CA VAL A 220 2.76 -0.78 11.39
C VAL A 220 2.46 -2.26 11.64
N PRO A 221 1.38 -2.62 12.35
CA PRO A 221 0.95 -4.00 12.46
C PRO A 221 0.44 -4.51 11.11
N MET A 222 0.67 -5.80 10.84
CA MET A 222 0.28 -6.45 9.59
C MET A 222 -0.29 -7.84 9.86
N GLY A 223 -1.38 -8.17 9.18
CA GLY A 223 -2.04 -9.47 9.26
C GLY A 223 -3.49 -9.34 9.69
N ASN A 224 -4.08 -10.46 10.09
CA ASN A 224 -5.50 -10.51 10.48
C ASN A 224 -5.72 -10.27 11.99
N ASP A 225 -4.65 -10.08 12.76
CA ASP A 225 -4.68 -9.89 14.21
C ASP A 225 -3.57 -8.91 14.62
N ASP A 226 -3.92 -7.65 14.70
CA ASP A 226 -3.00 -6.58 15.09
C ASP A 226 -2.47 -6.77 16.51
N ALA A 227 -3.29 -7.30 17.41
CA ALA A 227 -2.88 -7.53 18.80
C ALA A 227 -1.81 -8.63 18.88
N ALA A 228 -1.95 -9.70 18.10
CA ALA A 228 -0.92 -10.75 18.02
C ALA A 228 0.36 -10.23 17.36
N ALA A 229 0.25 -9.37 16.34
CA ALA A 229 1.39 -8.72 15.70
C ALA A 229 2.16 -7.81 16.66
N MET A 230 1.44 -6.95 17.40
CA MET A 230 2.05 -6.05 18.39
C MET A 230 2.67 -6.84 19.56
N LYS A 231 2.00 -7.90 20.02
CA LYS A 231 2.56 -8.77 21.07
C LYS A 231 3.86 -9.43 20.63
N ALA A 232 3.98 -9.87 19.38
CA ALA A 232 5.22 -10.45 18.87
C ALA A 232 6.39 -9.45 18.94
N LEU A 233 6.15 -8.17 18.64
CA LEU A 233 7.17 -7.12 18.80
C LEU A 233 7.49 -6.84 20.27
N GLU A 234 6.49 -6.78 21.15
CA GLU A 234 6.69 -6.61 22.58
C GLU A 234 7.55 -7.73 23.17
N ASP A 235 7.27 -8.98 22.82
CA ASP A 235 8.04 -10.14 23.28
C ASP A 235 9.51 -10.08 22.76
N GLN A 236 9.73 -9.62 21.53
CA GLN A 236 11.09 -9.42 20.97
C GLN A 236 11.85 -8.31 21.70
N THR A 237 11.20 -7.18 21.96
CA THR A 237 11.84 -6.00 22.57
C THR A 237 12.06 -6.17 24.08
N ALA A 238 11.18 -6.89 24.76
CA ALA A 238 11.32 -7.21 26.19
C ALA A 238 12.56 -8.10 26.49
N ALA A 239 13.08 -8.80 25.49
CA ALA A 239 14.29 -9.62 25.64
C ALA A 239 15.56 -8.78 25.88
N ASN A 240 15.55 -7.48 25.54
CA ASN A 240 16.68 -6.60 25.75
C ASN A 240 16.29 -5.34 26.53
N PRO A 241 16.68 -5.23 27.83
CA PRO A 241 16.33 -4.08 28.66
C PRO A 241 16.80 -2.72 28.10
N ALA A 242 17.84 -2.68 27.26
CA ALA A 242 18.32 -1.47 26.65
C ALA A 242 17.32 -0.87 25.64
N TRP A 243 16.33 -1.66 25.16
CA TRP A 243 15.24 -1.11 24.34
C TRP A 243 14.51 0.05 25.02
N SER A 244 14.27 -0.05 26.33
CA SER A 244 13.61 0.99 27.12
C SER A 244 14.45 2.25 27.29
N THR A 245 15.75 2.22 26.96
CA THR A 245 16.64 3.40 27.04
C THR A 245 16.71 4.21 25.75
N LEU A 246 16.10 3.72 24.66
CA LEU A 246 16.01 4.45 23.39
C LEU A 246 15.31 5.79 23.57
N ASP A 247 15.84 6.85 22.97
CA ASP A 247 15.25 8.20 23.01
C ASP A 247 13.82 8.19 22.47
N ALA A 248 13.55 7.45 21.39
CA ALA A 248 12.21 7.29 20.85
C ALA A 248 11.23 6.71 21.87
N VAL A 249 11.65 5.73 22.68
CA VAL A 249 10.79 5.08 23.68
C VAL A 249 10.59 6.00 24.89
N GLN A 250 11.66 6.63 25.39
CA GLN A 250 11.60 7.49 26.57
C GLN A 250 10.79 8.78 26.34
N ASN A 251 10.84 9.31 25.12
CA ASN A 251 10.17 10.56 24.76
C ASN A 251 8.78 10.38 24.14
N GLY A 252 8.22 9.15 24.15
CA GLY A 252 6.89 8.87 23.58
C GLY A 252 6.84 8.96 22.05
N ARG A 253 7.98 8.78 21.38
CA ARG A 253 8.15 8.80 19.93
C ARG A 253 8.22 7.39 19.32
N TYR A 254 7.75 6.42 20.06
CA TYR A 254 7.44 5.08 19.61
C TYR A 254 5.95 5.03 19.26
N VAL A 255 5.64 5.09 17.96
CA VAL A 255 4.29 5.38 17.46
C VAL A 255 3.75 4.18 16.71
N THR A 256 2.64 3.60 17.18
CA THR A 256 1.89 2.59 16.43
C THR A 256 0.96 3.29 15.45
N LEU A 257 1.07 2.91 14.19
CA LEU A 257 0.29 3.46 13.08
C LEU A 257 -0.88 2.53 12.74
N ASP A 258 -1.99 3.13 12.32
CA ASP A 258 -3.18 2.40 11.89
C ASP A 258 -2.90 1.66 10.56
N PRO A 259 -3.01 0.31 10.50
CA PRO A 259 -2.77 -0.44 9.28
C PRO A 259 -3.70 -0.04 8.12
N HIS A 260 -4.88 0.51 8.40
CA HIS A 260 -5.81 0.99 7.39
C HIS A 260 -5.30 2.22 6.60
N LEU A 261 -4.33 2.95 7.16
CA LEU A 261 -3.67 4.09 6.51
C LEU A 261 -2.23 3.80 6.10
N PHE A 262 -1.59 2.74 6.65
CA PHE A 262 -0.15 2.53 6.50
C PHE A 262 0.27 1.13 6.05
N GLN A 263 -0.62 0.14 6.07
CA GLN A 263 -0.39 -1.20 5.55
C GLN A 263 -1.20 -1.46 4.28
N TYR A 264 -2.49 -1.11 4.31
CA TYR A 264 -3.37 -1.17 3.15
C TYR A 264 -3.30 0.16 2.38
N LYS A 265 -3.64 0.14 1.09
CA LYS A 265 -3.60 1.38 0.30
C LYS A 265 -4.73 2.31 0.74
N PRO A 266 -4.44 3.52 1.22
CA PRO A 266 -5.47 4.43 1.72
C PRO A 266 -6.29 5.10 0.61
N ASN A 267 -5.90 4.94 -0.67
CA ASN A 267 -6.55 5.47 -1.86
C ASN A 267 -6.84 6.99 -1.74
N GLU A 268 -8.09 7.44 -1.78
CA GLU A 268 -8.45 8.85 -1.67
C GLU A 268 -8.14 9.48 -0.28
N ARG A 269 -7.63 8.66 0.67
CA ARG A 269 -7.26 9.08 2.03
C ARG A 269 -5.75 9.22 2.26
N TRP A 270 -4.94 9.29 1.21
CA TRP A 270 -3.48 9.48 1.34
C TRP A 270 -3.12 10.70 2.17
N ASP A 271 -3.86 11.81 2.04
CA ASP A 271 -3.65 13.03 2.84
C ASP A 271 -3.85 12.80 4.35
N GLN A 272 -4.73 11.89 4.75
CA GLN A 272 -4.90 11.51 6.16
C GLN A 272 -3.65 10.79 6.68
N SER A 273 -3.04 9.92 5.89
CA SER A 273 -1.77 9.26 6.26
C SER A 273 -0.66 10.29 6.45
N TYR A 274 -0.52 11.24 5.52
CA TYR A 274 0.46 12.34 5.66
C TYR A 274 0.18 13.21 6.89
N GLN A 275 -1.08 13.52 7.19
CA GLN A 275 -1.44 14.34 8.35
C GLN A 275 -1.09 13.62 9.67
N VAL A 276 -1.39 12.32 9.78
CA VAL A 276 -1.02 11.52 10.98
C VAL A 276 0.48 11.53 11.22
N LEU A 277 1.30 11.34 10.17
CA LEU A 277 2.75 11.39 10.30
C LEU A 277 3.25 12.80 10.63
N PHE A 278 2.70 13.82 9.99
CA PHE A 278 3.07 15.21 10.27
C PHE A 278 2.79 15.58 11.73
N ASP A 279 1.62 15.21 12.25
CA ASP A 279 1.23 15.50 13.63
C ASP A 279 2.15 14.75 14.62
N ALA A 280 2.50 13.52 14.34
CA ALA A 280 3.43 12.75 15.18
C ALA A 280 4.86 13.35 15.21
N LEU A 281 5.30 13.98 14.12
CA LEU A 281 6.64 14.51 13.96
C LEU A 281 6.77 15.94 14.47
N TYR A 282 5.76 16.79 14.25
CA TYR A 282 5.90 18.26 14.31
C TYR A 282 4.81 18.99 15.10
N ALA A 283 3.75 18.31 15.60
CA ALA A 283 2.68 18.96 16.38
C ALA A 283 2.94 19.00 17.89
#